data_cc3f74a8c03ae99a5416565bfa7e5ce5
#
_entry.id   cc3f74a8c03ae99a5416565bfa7e5ce5
#
_cell.length_a   1.000
_cell.length_b   1.000
_cell.length_c   1.000
_cell.angle_alpha   90.00
_cell.angle_beta   90.00
_cell.angle_gamma   90.00
#
_symmetry.space_group_name_H-M   'P 1'
#
loop_
_entity.id
_entity.type
_entity.pdbx_description
1 polymer ?
#
loop_
_entity_poly.entity_id
_entity_poly.type
_entity_poly.pdbx_seq_one_letter_code
_entity_poly.pdbx_strand_id
1 'polypeptide(L)'
;MKKRPTVEEKKYMSQVADYGCVACEQDGLVRPAEIHHIRKHTGMGLRPPHTKILPLCASHHRTGKISVHLGKKAFEEKYGTEEQLEKKLRERLEEWRILTSIF
;
A
#
# COMPACT_ATOMS: atom_id res chain seq x y z
N MET A 1 -24.01 -0.73 -2.45
CA MET A 1 -23.78 -1.92 -1.64
C MET A 1 -22.28 -2.19 -1.45
N LYS A 2 -21.86 -2.40 -0.21
CA LYS A 2 -20.46 -2.67 0.10
C LYS A 2 -20.06 -4.06 -0.36
N LYS A 3 -19.17 -4.16 -1.34
CA LYS A 3 -18.58 -5.45 -1.68
C LYS A 3 -17.55 -5.84 -0.62
N ARG A 4 -17.75 -6.98 -0.01
CA ARG A 4 -16.74 -7.55 0.87
C ARG A 4 -15.59 -8.09 0.02
N PRO A 5 -14.36 -8.03 0.51
CA PRO A 5 -13.24 -8.61 -0.23
C PRO A 5 -13.42 -10.13 -0.37
N THR A 6 -13.00 -10.65 -1.51
CA THR A 6 -12.96 -12.10 -1.76
C THR A 6 -11.87 -12.75 -0.89
N VAL A 7 -11.83 -14.07 -0.87
CA VAL A 7 -10.78 -14.81 -0.13
C VAL A 7 -9.41 -14.46 -0.68
N GLU A 8 -9.26 -14.38 -2.00
CA GLU A 8 -7.99 -14.00 -2.64
C GLU A 8 -7.60 -12.58 -2.31
N GLU A 9 -8.55 -11.66 -2.31
CA GLU A 9 -8.30 -10.28 -1.94
C GLU A 9 -7.87 -10.15 -0.48
N LYS A 10 -8.49 -10.91 0.42
CA LYS A 10 -8.09 -10.94 1.84
C LYS A 10 -6.67 -11.45 2.01
N LYS A 11 -6.29 -12.49 1.27
CA LYS A 11 -4.92 -13.02 1.28
C LYS A 11 -3.93 -11.96 0.82
N TYR A 12 -4.24 -11.28 -0.28
CA TYR A 12 -3.39 -10.21 -0.80
C TYR A 12 -3.28 -9.06 0.22
N MET A 13 -4.39 -8.65 0.81
CA MET A 13 -4.38 -7.58 1.82
C MET A 13 -3.52 -7.98 3.02
N SER A 14 -3.57 -9.24 3.46
CA SER A 14 -2.73 -9.74 4.54
C SER A 14 -1.26 -9.68 4.17
N GLN A 15 -0.90 -10.09 2.96
CA GLN A 15 0.48 -10.02 2.48
C GLN A 15 0.99 -8.59 2.45
N VAL A 16 0.16 -7.66 1.98
CA VAL A 16 0.49 -6.24 1.93
C VAL A 16 0.70 -5.69 3.34
N ALA A 17 -0.21 -6.00 4.26
CA ALA A 17 -0.08 -5.55 5.65
C ALA A 17 1.19 -6.10 6.30
N ASP A 18 1.48 -7.37 6.07
CA ASP A 18 2.67 -8.02 6.64
C ASP A 18 3.99 -7.48 6.06
N TYR A 19 3.94 -6.93 4.85
CA TYR A 19 5.12 -6.33 4.24
C TYR A 19 5.68 -5.17 5.06
N GLY A 20 4.81 -4.43 5.72
CA GLY A 20 5.21 -3.25 6.48
C GLY A 20 5.18 -1.98 5.65
N CYS A 21 5.40 -0.84 6.29
CA CYS A 21 5.30 0.47 5.65
C CYS A 21 6.35 0.67 4.54
N VAL A 22 5.89 0.90 3.30
CA VAL A 22 6.80 1.11 2.16
C VAL A 22 7.59 2.40 2.26
N ALA A 23 7.04 3.42 2.91
CA ALA A 23 7.76 4.69 3.12
C ALA A 23 8.86 4.52 4.17
N CYS A 24 8.56 3.84 5.28
CA CYS A 24 9.58 3.54 6.29
C CYS A 24 10.70 2.69 5.71
N GLU A 25 10.37 1.76 4.83
CA GLU A 25 11.36 0.92 4.15
C GLU A 25 12.39 1.76 3.41
N GLN A 26 11.95 2.82 2.73
CA GLN A 26 12.87 3.72 2.03
C GLN A 26 13.79 4.45 3.01
N ASP A 27 13.31 4.68 4.22
CA ASP A 27 14.10 5.33 5.29
C ASP A 27 14.96 4.33 6.07
N GLY A 28 14.97 3.07 5.68
CA GLY A 28 15.72 2.01 6.35
C GLY A 28 15.07 1.52 7.64
N LEU A 29 13.78 1.75 7.80
CA LEU A 29 13.04 1.37 9.01
C LEU A 29 12.02 0.29 8.70
N VAL A 30 11.69 -0.52 9.70
CA VAL A 30 10.63 -1.53 9.61
C VAL A 30 9.54 -1.14 10.61
N ARG A 31 8.35 -0.85 10.12
CA ARG A 31 7.21 -0.48 10.97
C ARG A 31 5.94 -1.17 10.51
N PRO A 32 5.05 -1.51 11.44
CA PRO A 32 3.73 -2.06 11.10
C PRO A 32 2.96 -1.11 10.21
N ALA A 33 2.14 -1.66 9.34
CA ALA A 33 1.41 -0.87 8.36
C ALA A 33 -0.10 -1.04 8.47
N GLU A 34 -0.80 0.03 8.11
CA GLU A 34 -2.24 0.02 7.85
C GLU A 34 -2.42 -0.14 6.35
N ILE A 35 -3.59 -0.60 5.93
CA ILE A 35 -3.91 -0.70 4.51
C ILE A 35 -4.48 0.64 4.03
N HIS A 36 -3.84 1.22 3.02
CA HIS A 36 -4.33 2.42 2.34
C HIS A 36 -4.86 2.03 0.97
N HIS A 37 -6.13 2.34 0.70
CA HIS A 37 -6.74 2.11 -0.61
C HIS A 37 -6.48 3.30 -1.53
N ILE A 38 -5.92 3.02 -2.71
CA ILE A 38 -5.59 4.07 -3.69
C ILE A 38 -6.85 4.46 -4.45
N ARG A 39 -7.19 5.76 -4.44
CA ARG A 39 -8.45 6.25 -5.02
C ARG A 39 -8.30 6.99 -6.35
N LYS A 40 -7.11 7.13 -6.85
CA LYS A 40 -6.81 8.02 -7.98
C LYS A 40 -7.66 7.78 -9.24
N HIS A 41 -7.98 6.53 -9.54
CA HIS A 41 -8.75 6.19 -10.73
C HIS A 41 -10.17 5.72 -10.40
N THR A 42 -10.65 6.08 -9.21
CA THR A 42 -11.98 5.70 -8.77
C THR A 42 -12.94 6.85 -9.08
N GLY A 43 -13.99 6.58 -9.85
CA GLY A 43 -15.01 7.57 -10.13
C GLY A 43 -15.83 7.91 -8.89
N MET A 44 -16.58 9.02 -8.96
CA MET A 44 -17.42 9.44 -7.86
C MET A 44 -18.43 8.34 -7.51
N GLY A 45 -18.51 8.02 -6.22
CA GLY A 45 -19.40 6.98 -5.73
C GLY A 45 -18.90 5.56 -5.89
N LEU A 46 -17.75 5.38 -6.55
CA LEU A 46 -17.15 4.06 -6.69
C LEU A 46 -16.11 3.82 -5.59
N ARG A 47 -15.96 2.57 -5.21
CA ARG A 47 -14.96 2.17 -4.23
C ARG A 47 -13.66 1.79 -4.89
N PRO A 48 -12.51 2.11 -4.28
CA PRO A 48 -11.24 1.63 -4.80
C PRO A 48 -11.17 0.09 -4.67
N PRO A 49 -10.58 -0.60 -5.65
CA PRO A 49 -10.45 -2.05 -5.58
C PRO A 49 -9.51 -2.45 -4.44
N HIS A 50 -9.78 -3.61 -3.82
CA HIS A 50 -8.96 -4.14 -2.74
C HIS A 50 -7.57 -4.60 -3.20
N THR A 51 -7.31 -4.58 -4.49
CA THR A 51 -6.00 -4.92 -5.06
C THR A 51 -5.14 -3.70 -5.32
N LYS A 52 -5.70 -2.49 -5.25
CA LYS A 52 -4.96 -1.22 -5.40
C LYS A 52 -4.74 -0.62 -4.02
N ILE A 53 -3.81 -1.19 -3.29
CA ILE A 53 -3.57 -0.86 -1.89
C ILE A 53 -2.07 -0.69 -1.61
N LEU A 54 -1.77 0.06 -0.57
CA LEU A 54 -0.41 0.28 -0.08
C LEU A 54 -0.34 0.05 1.42
N PRO A 55 0.75 -0.55 1.92
CA PRO A 55 0.99 -0.62 3.36
C PRO A 55 1.73 0.64 3.82
N LEU A 56 1.10 1.39 4.70
CA LEU A 56 1.67 2.62 5.24
C LEU A 56 1.44 2.67 6.75
N CYS A 57 2.46 3.04 7.52
CA CYS A 57 2.26 3.21 8.95
C CYS A 57 1.33 4.41 9.21
N ALA A 58 0.78 4.50 10.41
CA ALA A 58 -0.17 5.57 10.73
C ALA A 58 0.38 6.95 10.41
N SER A 59 1.67 7.19 10.70
CA SER A 59 2.31 8.48 10.44
C SER A 59 2.35 8.82 8.94
N HIS A 60 2.75 7.88 8.09
CA HIS A 60 2.82 8.12 6.65
C HIS A 60 1.46 8.02 5.97
N HIS A 61 0.50 7.37 6.60
CA HIS A 61 -0.84 7.23 6.05
C HIS A 61 -1.71 8.44 6.35
N ARG A 62 -1.78 8.89 7.62
CA ARG A 62 -2.80 9.86 8.01
C ARG A 62 -2.41 10.87 9.10
N THR A 63 -1.48 10.59 9.98
CA THR A 63 -1.23 11.45 11.15
C THR A 63 -0.04 12.40 11.00
N GLY A 64 0.92 12.05 10.15
CA GLY A 64 2.13 12.87 9.98
C GLY A 64 1.96 13.96 8.95
N LYS A 65 2.86 14.95 9.01
CA LYS A 65 2.88 16.05 8.04
C LYS A 65 3.26 15.57 6.63
N ILE A 66 4.04 14.51 6.55
CA ILE A 66 4.42 13.87 5.28
C ILE A 66 3.64 12.57 5.21
N SER A 67 2.37 12.66 4.81
CA SER A 67 1.47 11.52 4.73
C SER A 67 0.54 11.68 3.54
N VAL A 68 -0.04 10.57 3.07
CA VAL A 68 -0.94 10.62 1.92
C VAL A 68 -2.22 11.38 2.20
N HIS A 69 -2.64 11.51 3.45
CA HIS A 69 -3.86 12.24 3.80
C HIS A 69 -3.62 13.69 4.24
N LEU A 70 -2.49 14.00 4.86
CA LEU A 70 -2.23 15.35 5.37
C LEU A 70 -1.18 16.12 4.58
N GLY A 71 -0.32 15.45 3.84
CA GLY A 71 0.74 16.11 3.10
C GLY A 71 1.09 15.33 1.85
N LYS A 72 0.12 15.11 0.99
CA LYS A 72 0.28 14.26 -0.19
C LYS A 72 1.41 14.72 -1.10
N LYS A 73 1.50 16.03 -1.37
CA LYS A 73 2.54 16.55 -2.24
C LYS A 73 3.93 16.31 -1.66
N ALA A 74 4.12 16.60 -0.37
CA ALA A 74 5.38 16.36 0.30
C ALA A 74 5.71 14.87 0.35
N PHE A 75 4.69 14.03 0.56
CA PHE A 75 4.86 12.58 0.55
C PHE A 75 5.35 12.10 -0.82
N GLU A 76 4.70 12.55 -1.89
CA GLU A 76 5.06 12.13 -3.26
C GLU A 76 6.46 12.60 -3.64
N GLU A 77 6.84 13.81 -3.22
CA GLU A 77 8.17 14.33 -3.49
C GLU A 77 9.27 13.50 -2.80
N LYS A 78 8.98 13.01 -1.60
CA LYS A 78 9.95 12.26 -0.81
C LYS A 78 9.99 10.77 -1.17
N TYR A 79 8.83 10.14 -1.37
CA TYR A 79 8.73 8.68 -1.49
C TYR A 79 8.29 8.21 -2.87
N GLY A 80 7.66 9.06 -3.66
CA GLY A 80 7.08 8.71 -4.94
C GLY A 80 5.55 8.71 -4.89
N THR A 81 4.93 8.60 -6.04
CA THR A 81 3.47 8.57 -6.13
C THR A 81 2.93 7.23 -5.65
N GLU A 82 1.65 7.22 -5.28
CA GLU A 82 0.98 5.99 -4.87
C GLU A 82 1.10 4.90 -5.94
N GLU A 83 0.99 5.29 -7.23
CA GLU A 83 1.10 4.36 -8.34
C GLU A 83 2.50 3.77 -8.46
N GLN A 84 3.53 4.59 -8.30
CA GLN A 84 4.92 4.12 -8.34
C GLN A 84 5.21 3.16 -7.19
N LEU A 85 4.72 3.48 -6.00
CA LEU A 85 4.91 2.64 -4.82
C LEU A 85 4.15 1.32 -4.95
N GLU A 86 2.93 1.36 -5.48
CA GLU A 86 2.11 0.16 -5.67
C GLU A 86 2.76 -0.78 -6.69
N LYS A 87 3.29 -0.24 -7.77
CA LYS A 87 3.99 -1.04 -8.77
C LYS A 87 5.22 -1.74 -8.19
N LYS A 88 6.03 -1.00 -7.44
CA LYS A 88 7.19 -1.58 -6.76
C LYS A 88 6.82 -2.66 -5.77
N LEU A 89 5.75 -2.43 -5.01
CA LEU A 89 5.26 -3.41 -4.04
C LEU A 89 4.86 -4.70 -4.74
N ARG A 90 4.11 -4.60 -5.83
CA ARG A 90 3.68 -5.79 -6.60
C ARG A 90 4.86 -6.57 -7.14
N GLU A 91 5.85 -5.87 -7.66
CA GLU A 91 7.07 -6.50 -8.16
C GLU A 91 7.79 -7.27 -7.04
N ARG A 92 7.90 -6.66 -5.87
CA ARG A 92 8.55 -7.29 -4.71
C ARG A 92 7.77 -8.49 -4.19
N LEU A 93 6.45 -8.38 -4.11
CA LEU A 93 5.61 -9.50 -3.67
C LEU A 93 5.68 -10.65 -4.67
N GLU A 94 5.73 -10.35 -5.96
CA GLU A 94 5.87 -11.37 -6.99
C GLU A 94 7.22 -12.07 -6.92
N GLU A 95 8.30 -11.32 -6.74
CA GLU A 95 9.64 -11.90 -6.54
C GLU A 95 9.65 -12.84 -5.34
N TRP A 96 9.02 -12.41 -4.25
CA TRP A 96 8.97 -13.21 -3.03
C TRP A 96 8.17 -14.50 -3.23
N ARG A 97 7.08 -14.41 -3.97
CA ARG A 97 6.27 -15.58 -4.31
C ARG A 97 7.07 -16.59 -5.12
N ILE A 98 7.83 -16.12 -6.09
CA ILE A 98 8.69 -16.99 -6.91
C ILE A 98 9.75 -17.65 -6.05
N LEU A 99 10.44 -16.88 -5.20
CA LEU A 99 11.48 -17.42 -4.33
C LEU A 99 10.94 -18.46 -3.36
N THR A 100 9.77 -18.21 -2.78
CA THR A 100 9.19 -19.16 -1.82
C THR A 100 8.63 -20.40 -2.48
N SER A 101 8.25 -20.34 -3.75
CA SER A 101 7.74 -21.50 -4.48
C SER A 101 8.84 -22.49 -4.90
N ILE A 102 10.11 -22.05 -4.87
CA ILE A 102 11.27 -22.89 -5.20
C ILE A 102 11.68 -23.75 -3.99
N PHE A 103 11.33 -23.31 -2.81
CA PHE A 103 11.64 -24.00 -1.56
C PHE A 103 10.37 -24.67 -1.04
#